data_98bf34a9de575cb02054f48f823543d3
#
_entry.id   98bf34a9de575cb02054f48f823543d3
#
_cell.length_a   1.000
_cell.length_b   1.000
_cell.length_c   1.000
_cell.angle_alpha   90.00
_cell.angle_beta   90.00
_cell.angle_gamma   90.00
#
_symmetry.space_group_name_H-M   'P 1'
#
loop_
_entity.id
_entity.type
_entity.pdbx_description
1 polymer ?
#
loop_
_entity_poly.entity_id
_entity_poly.type
_entity_poly.pdbx_seq_one_letter_code
_entity_poly.pdbx_strand_id
1 'polypeptide(L)'
;TGSVSVLWGAPPRHEDRDGDGIVNTLDVLVGAKKLCENKAAYVSNYRALGYPNGDVPRSEGVCTDTLVRALRNAGWDLQSGIHEDAIRKPRLYPLEKAPDANIDHRRIRMMLPYFRQHFVEVKKDAPYLPGDMVLLDTFPNKAGADHAGIVSDRLGPSGLPLIVNNWTDGYVEGEMDLLPTIPVLYRFRVPMTPRPAP
;
A
#
# COMPACT_ATOMS: atom_id res chain seq x y z
N THR A 1 -20.80 11.15 12.00
CA THR A 1 -19.38 10.91 11.71
C THR A 1 -18.92 9.69 12.49
N GLY A 2 -19.11 8.48 11.88
CA GLY A 2 -18.59 7.24 12.46
C GLY A 2 -17.06 7.29 12.49
N SER A 3 -16.45 6.87 13.60
CA SER A 3 -14.99 6.74 13.64
C SER A 3 -14.57 5.59 12.75
N VAL A 4 -13.95 5.89 11.63
CA VAL A 4 -13.35 4.87 10.77
C VAL A 4 -12.03 4.41 11.41
N SER A 5 -11.84 3.11 11.54
CA SER A 5 -10.63 2.52 12.11
C SER A 5 -9.90 1.66 11.09
N VAL A 6 -8.56 1.63 11.16
CA VAL A 6 -7.77 0.68 10.37
C VAL A 6 -8.12 -0.75 10.77
N LEU A 7 -8.28 -1.63 9.78
CA LEU A 7 -8.55 -3.05 9.99
C LEU A 7 -7.25 -3.80 10.29
N TRP A 8 -7.00 -4.05 11.56
CA TRP A 8 -5.85 -4.82 12.01
C TRP A 8 -6.19 -6.33 12.01
N GLY A 9 -5.71 -7.03 10.96
CA GLY A 9 -5.96 -8.47 10.84
C GLY A 9 -7.39 -8.88 10.47
N ALA A 10 -8.21 -7.95 9.98
CA ALA A 10 -9.56 -8.27 9.54
C ALA A 10 -9.57 -9.13 8.27
N PRO A 11 -10.58 -9.98 8.07
CA PRO A 11 -10.71 -10.76 6.85
C PRO A 11 -10.84 -9.85 5.63
N PRO A 12 -10.29 -10.27 4.47
CA PRO A 12 -10.37 -9.50 3.25
C PRO A 12 -11.80 -9.45 2.74
N ARG A 13 -12.36 -8.27 2.74
CA ARG A 13 -13.61 -7.94 2.06
C ARG A 13 -13.42 -6.60 1.40
N HIS A 14 -13.99 -6.41 0.23
CA HIS A 14 -14.10 -5.08 -0.36
C HIS A 14 -15.05 -4.27 0.51
N GLU A 15 -14.53 -3.26 1.20
CA GLU A 15 -15.30 -2.47 2.14
C GLU A 15 -15.31 -1.00 1.73
N ASP A 16 -16.51 -0.46 1.68
CA ASP A 16 -16.80 0.95 1.52
C ASP A 16 -16.60 1.64 2.89
N ARG A 17 -15.47 2.28 3.07
CA ARG A 17 -15.06 2.88 4.35
C ARG A 17 -15.38 4.35 4.47
N ASP A 18 -15.54 5.06 3.36
CA ASP A 18 -15.98 6.44 3.36
C ASP A 18 -17.53 6.57 3.33
N GLY A 19 -18.22 5.47 3.01
CA GLY A 19 -19.68 5.36 3.10
C GLY A 19 -20.42 5.92 1.87
N ASP A 20 -19.74 6.07 0.73
CA ASP A 20 -20.33 6.62 -0.50
C ASP A 20 -21.06 5.55 -1.36
N GLY A 21 -20.99 4.29 -0.99
CA GLY A 21 -21.59 3.15 -1.71
C GLY A 21 -20.71 2.56 -2.79
N ILE A 22 -19.43 3.00 -2.91
CA ILE A 22 -18.48 2.54 -3.91
C ILE A 22 -17.15 2.20 -3.23
N VAL A 23 -16.67 0.98 -3.41
CA VAL A 23 -15.30 0.64 -2.98
C VAL A 23 -14.31 1.19 -3.98
N ASN A 24 -13.42 2.07 -3.54
CA ASN A 24 -12.47 2.78 -4.39
C ASN A 24 -11.21 3.24 -3.65
N THR A 25 -10.43 4.15 -4.25
CA THR A 25 -9.20 4.68 -3.65
C THR A 25 -9.42 5.51 -2.38
N LEU A 26 -10.61 6.06 -2.15
CA LEU A 26 -10.90 6.82 -0.93
C LEU A 26 -10.93 5.91 0.29
N ASP A 27 -11.37 4.66 0.15
CA ASP A 27 -11.29 3.66 1.24
C ASP A 27 -9.84 3.35 1.61
N VAL A 28 -8.96 3.29 0.61
CA VAL A 28 -7.51 3.16 0.82
C VAL A 28 -6.95 4.40 1.54
N LEU A 29 -7.38 5.60 1.12
CA LEU A 29 -6.97 6.85 1.76
C LEU A 29 -7.38 6.89 3.23
N VAL A 30 -8.61 6.48 3.56
CA VAL A 30 -9.08 6.39 4.96
C VAL A 30 -8.13 5.53 5.79
N GLY A 31 -7.70 4.38 5.28
CA GLY A 31 -6.70 3.53 5.92
C GLY A 31 -5.36 4.25 6.11
N ALA A 32 -4.86 4.89 5.06
CA ALA A 32 -3.59 5.63 5.10
C ALA A 32 -3.60 6.77 6.13
N LYS A 33 -4.70 7.54 6.22
CA LYS A 33 -4.84 8.61 7.23
C LYS A 33 -4.79 8.07 8.66
N LYS A 34 -5.38 6.89 8.91
CA LYS A 34 -5.30 6.23 10.23
C LYS A 34 -3.88 5.79 10.58
N LEU A 35 -3.08 5.43 9.58
CA LEU A 35 -1.67 5.11 9.80
C LEU A 35 -0.86 6.35 10.22
N CYS A 36 -1.17 7.52 9.69
CA CYS A 36 -0.58 8.78 10.16
C CYS A 36 -0.90 9.08 11.63
N GLU A 37 -2.08 8.66 12.12
CA GLU A 37 -2.44 8.77 13.55
C GLU A 37 -1.68 7.73 14.40
N ASN A 38 -1.48 6.51 13.86
CA ASN A 38 -0.79 5.42 14.53
C ASN A 38 0.72 5.66 14.70
N LYS A 39 1.36 6.31 13.72
CA LYS A 39 2.78 6.71 13.74
C LYS A 39 3.74 5.53 13.99
N ALA A 40 3.58 4.43 13.24
CA ALA A 40 4.49 3.30 13.33
C ALA A 40 5.94 3.71 13.07
N ALA A 41 6.87 3.24 13.90
CA ALA A 41 8.30 3.43 13.67
C ALA A 41 8.79 2.56 12.52
N TYR A 42 9.82 3.01 11.79
CA TYR A 42 10.42 2.20 10.74
C TYR A 42 11.21 1.04 11.33
N VAL A 43 10.81 -0.20 11.03
CA VAL A 43 11.50 -1.42 11.48
C VAL A 43 11.43 -2.47 10.37
N SER A 44 12.58 -2.83 9.80
CA SER A 44 12.68 -3.70 8.61
C SER A 44 12.97 -5.18 8.92
N ASN A 45 12.87 -5.61 10.17
CA ASN A 45 13.18 -6.98 10.58
C ASN A 45 12.23 -8.01 9.95
N TYR A 46 12.78 -9.16 9.55
CA TYR A 46 11.96 -10.32 9.21
C TYR A 46 11.21 -10.84 10.43
N ARG A 47 9.93 -11.14 10.24
CA ARG A 47 9.07 -11.73 11.28
C ARG A 47 8.24 -12.87 10.72
N ALA A 48 8.03 -13.91 11.52
CA ALA A 48 6.99 -14.88 11.25
C ALA A 48 5.63 -14.24 11.56
N LEU A 49 4.73 -14.27 10.60
CA LEU A 49 3.41 -13.66 10.67
C LEU A 49 2.31 -14.72 10.67
N GLY A 50 1.14 -14.39 11.20
CA GLY A 50 -0.06 -15.18 10.96
C GLY A 50 -0.40 -15.24 9.46
N TYR A 51 -1.24 -16.19 9.06
CA TYR A 51 -1.74 -16.31 7.69
C TYR A 51 -3.19 -16.82 7.70
N PRO A 52 -4.10 -16.23 6.90
CA PRO A 52 -3.99 -14.98 6.17
C PRO A 52 -4.03 -13.73 7.08
N ASN A 53 -3.91 -12.54 6.50
CA ASN A 53 -4.01 -11.24 7.19
C ASN A 53 -2.93 -10.98 8.27
N GLY A 54 -1.77 -11.64 8.17
CA GLY A 54 -0.67 -11.40 9.09
C GLY A 54 -0.15 -9.97 9.00
N ASP A 55 0.31 -9.45 10.14
CA ASP A 55 0.87 -8.10 10.24
C ASP A 55 2.01 -8.07 11.26
N VAL A 56 2.92 -7.14 11.10
CA VAL A 56 3.91 -6.79 12.11
C VAL A 56 3.23 -5.99 13.24
N PRO A 57 3.86 -5.84 14.43
CA PRO A 57 3.30 -5.03 15.51
C PRO A 57 2.84 -3.66 15.01
N ARG A 58 1.72 -3.16 15.55
CA ARG A 58 1.14 -1.86 15.14
C ARG A 58 2.09 -0.68 15.27
N SER A 59 3.02 -0.76 16.23
CA SER A 59 4.06 0.24 16.47
C SER A 59 5.21 0.21 15.47
N GLU A 60 5.25 -0.78 14.57
CA GLU A 60 6.34 -1.02 13.63
C GLU A 60 5.81 -1.12 12.20
N GLY A 61 6.69 -0.85 11.22
CA GLY A 61 6.40 -1.08 9.82
C GLY A 61 7.52 -0.58 8.92
N VAL A 62 7.37 -0.83 7.62
CA VAL A 62 8.18 -0.24 6.55
C VAL A 62 7.24 0.37 5.50
N CYS A 63 7.79 0.99 4.47
CA CYS A 63 6.98 1.64 3.43
C CYS A 63 5.91 0.74 2.80
N THR A 64 6.20 -0.53 2.61
CA THR A 64 5.24 -1.51 2.06
C THR A 64 4.13 -1.86 3.05
N ASP A 65 4.37 -1.82 4.36
CA ASP A 65 3.33 -2.05 5.37
C ASP A 65 2.27 -0.94 5.34
N THR A 66 2.64 0.28 4.92
CA THR A 66 1.67 1.36 4.65
C THR A 66 0.66 0.93 3.58
N LEU A 67 1.14 0.35 2.45
CA LEU A 67 0.25 -0.16 1.41
C LEU A 67 -0.58 -1.35 1.91
N VAL A 68 0.06 -2.32 2.58
CA VAL A 68 -0.61 -3.53 3.10
C VAL A 68 -1.79 -3.14 4.00
N ARG A 69 -1.56 -2.24 4.95
CA ARG A 69 -2.56 -1.85 5.94
C ARG A 69 -3.66 -0.97 5.36
N ALA A 70 -3.30 -0.02 4.48
CA ALA A 70 -4.28 0.83 3.84
C ALA A 70 -5.19 0.04 2.88
N LEU A 71 -4.62 -0.88 2.09
CA LEU A 71 -5.39 -1.78 1.23
C LEU A 71 -6.25 -2.76 2.03
N ARG A 72 -5.76 -3.25 3.17
CA ARG A 72 -6.57 -4.07 4.08
C ARG A 72 -7.78 -3.31 4.61
N ASN A 73 -7.64 -2.01 4.87
CA ASN A 73 -8.77 -1.16 5.25
C ASN A 73 -9.84 -1.09 4.16
N ALA A 74 -9.46 -1.18 2.89
CA ALA A 74 -10.36 -1.28 1.74
C ALA A 74 -10.73 -2.74 1.38
N GLY A 75 -10.41 -3.73 2.23
CA GLY A 75 -10.77 -5.14 2.07
C GLY A 75 -9.82 -5.99 1.22
N TRP A 76 -8.60 -5.53 0.95
CA TRP A 76 -7.59 -6.28 0.21
C TRP A 76 -6.55 -6.90 1.16
N ASP A 77 -6.43 -8.22 1.18
CA ASP A 77 -5.33 -8.92 1.85
C ASP A 77 -4.18 -9.14 0.85
N LEU A 78 -3.17 -8.27 0.89
CA LEU A 78 -2.00 -8.42 0.03
C LEU A 78 -1.14 -9.63 0.41
N GLN A 79 -1.18 -10.09 1.66
CA GLN A 79 -0.41 -11.27 2.07
C GLN A 79 -0.90 -12.51 1.33
N SER A 80 -2.18 -12.84 1.47
CA SER A 80 -2.76 -14.01 0.80
C SER A 80 -2.79 -13.82 -0.72
N GLY A 81 -3.18 -12.63 -1.19
CA GLY A 81 -3.27 -12.33 -2.61
C GLY A 81 -1.96 -12.55 -3.35
N ILE A 82 -0.86 -11.97 -2.88
CA ILE A 82 0.47 -12.11 -3.50
C ILE A 82 1.00 -13.53 -3.34
N HIS A 83 0.87 -14.12 -2.15
CA HIS A 83 1.38 -15.47 -1.88
C HIS A 83 0.72 -16.51 -2.79
N GLU A 84 -0.60 -16.52 -2.85
CA GLU A 84 -1.36 -17.47 -3.66
C GLU A 84 -1.17 -17.24 -5.17
N ASP A 85 -1.09 -15.97 -5.61
CA ASP A 85 -0.85 -15.68 -7.02
C ASP A 85 0.58 -16.08 -7.44
N ALA A 86 1.59 -15.87 -6.58
CA ALA A 86 2.95 -16.32 -6.82
C ALA A 86 3.07 -17.85 -6.91
N ILE A 87 2.29 -18.59 -6.13
CA ILE A 87 2.21 -20.06 -6.24
C ILE A 87 1.55 -20.47 -7.57
N ARG A 88 0.44 -19.83 -7.94
CA ARG A 88 -0.30 -20.17 -9.17
C ARG A 88 0.41 -19.73 -10.45
N LYS A 89 1.14 -18.61 -10.41
CA LYS A 89 1.76 -17.96 -11.58
C LYS A 89 3.24 -17.62 -11.32
N PRO A 90 4.08 -18.58 -10.93
CA PRO A 90 5.46 -18.31 -10.48
C PRO A 90 6.32 -17.58 -11.52
N ARG A 91 6.02 -17.75 -12.83
CA ARG A 91 6.77 -17.09 -13.91
C ARG A 91 6.58 -15.56 -13.97
N LEU A 92 5.56 -15.03 -13.32
CA LEU A 92 5.30 -13.58 -13.28
C LEU A 92 6.06 -12.88 -12.15
N TYR A 93 6.57 -13.64 -11.19
CA TYR A 93 7.22 -13.12 -9.99
C TYR A 93 8.73 -13.37 -10.01
N PRO A 94 9.54 -12.43 -9.51
CA PRO A 94 11.00 -12.58 -9.42
C PRO A 94 11.39 -13.49 -8.25
N LEU A 95 10.96 -14.75 -8.31
CA LEU A 95 11.19 -15.75 -7.27
C LEU A 95 12.60 -16.32 -7.38
N GLU A 96 13.34 -16.27 -6.29
CA GLU A 96 14.62 -16.95 -6.12
C GLU A 96 14.47 -18.27 -5.36
N LYS A 97 13.37 -18.39 -4.59
CA LYS A 97 13.00 -19.54 -3.76
C LYS A 97 11.47 -19.70 -3.79
N ALA A 98 10.96 -20.69 -3.08
CA ALA A 98 9.52 -20.83 -2.88
C ALA A 98 8.93 -19.55 -2.26
N PRO A 99 7.68 -19.18 -2.61
CA PRO A 99 7.02 -18.02 -2.04
C PRO A 99 6.96 -18.09 -0.51
N ASP A 100 7.26 -16.98 0.14
CA ASP A 100 7.25 -16.84 1.60
C ASP A 100 6.15 -15.85 2.04
N ALA A 101 5.08 -16.38 2.61
CA ALA A 101 3.93 -15.60 3.07
C ALA A 101 4.29 -14.55 4.14
N ASN A 102 5.42 -14.70 4.84
CA ASN A 102 5.83 -13.75 5.89
C ASN A 102 6.43 -12.46 5.33
N ILE A 103 6.96 -12.47 4.08
CA ILE A 103 7.77 -11.35 3.60
C ILE A 103 7.44 -10.91 2.17
N ASP A 104 6.88 -11.76 1.31
CA ASP A 104 6.72 -11.43 -0.10
C ASP A 104 5.79 -10.24 -0.32
N HIS A 105 4.69 -10.15 0.42
CA HIS A 105 3.79 -9.00 0.39
C HIS A 105 4.40 -7.71 0.95
N ARG A 106 5.59 -7.77 1.56
CA ARG A 106 6.37 -6.64 2.06
C ARG A 106 7.55 -6.28 1.17
N ARG A 107 7.59 -6.80 -0.07
CA ARG A 107 8.63 -6.53 -1.09
C ARG A 107 8.01 -5.91 -2.33
N ILE A 108 8.46 -4.71 -2.71
CA ILE A 108 7.94 -4.00 -3.89
C ILE A 108 8.04 -4.85 -5.14
N ARG A 109 9.17 -5.57 -5.32
CA ARG A 109 9.39 -6.47 -6.47
C ARG A 109 8.34 -7.58 -6.59
N MET A 110 7.71 -7.96 -5.48
CA MET A 110 6.63 -8.96 -5.43
C MET A 110 5.25 -8.30 -5.54
N MET A 111 5.09 -7.07 -5.03
CA MET A 111 3.85 -6.30 -5.18
C MET A 111 3.60 -5.90 -6.63
N LEU A 112 4.64 -5.50 -7.37
CA LEU A 112 4.49 -4.95 -8.73
C LEU A 112 3.79 -5.92 -9.71
N PRO A 113 4.14 -7.21 -9.82
CA PRO A 113 3.41 -8.16 -10.65
C PRO A 113 1.94 -8.32 -10.23
N TYR A 114 1.67 -8.34 -8.93
CA TYR A 114 0.32 -8.42 -8.40
C TYR A 114 -0.51 -7.18 -8.75
N PHE A 115 0.05 -5.99 -8.54
CA PHE A 115 -0.64 -4.73 -8.84
C PHE A 115 -0.99 -4.60 -10.32
N ARG A 116 -0.10 -5.00 -11.22
CA ARG A 116 -0.36 -5.01 -12.66
C ARG A 116 -1.50 -5.94 -13.09
N GLN A 117 -1.79 -6.97 -12.33
CA GLN A 117 -2.86 -7.90 -12.63
C GLN A 117 -4.21 -7.49 -12.02
N HIS A 118 -4.18 -6.79 -10.88
CA HIS A 118 -5.38 -6.58 -10.07
C HIS A 118 -5.80 -5.13 -9.93
N PHE A 119 -4.90 -4.17 -10.22
CA PHE A 119 -5.16 -2.74 -10.10
C PHE A 119 -4.96 -2.02 -11.44
N VAL A 120 -5.51 -0.82 -11.53
CA VAL A 120 -5.35 0.02 -12.72
C VAL A 120 -4.01 0.72 -12.66
N GLU A 121 -3.10 0.44 -13.60
CA GLU A 121 -1.85 1.20 -13.75
C GLU A 121 -2.19 2.58 -14.35
N VAL A 122 -1.87 3.64 -13.61
CA VAL A 122 -2.23 5.02 -13.94
C VAL A 122 -1.13 5.65 -14.79
N LYS A 123 -1.49 6.30 -15.89
CA LYS A 123 -0.52 6.99 -16.76
C LYS A 123 0.22 8.09 -16.02
N LYS A 124 1.48 8.34 -16.40
CA LYS A 124 2.35 9.35 -15.77
C LYS A 124 1.78 10.76 -15.81
N ASP A 125 1.14 11.13 -16.91
CA ASP A 125 0.56 12.45 -17.17
C ASP A 125 -0.84 12.64 -16.56
N ALA A 126 -1.47 11.59 -16.05
CA ALA A 126 -2.75 11.69 -15.39
C ALA A 126 -2.61 12.42 -14.03
N PRO A 127 -3.64 13.15 -13.57
CA PRO A 127 -3.60 13.79 -12.25
C PRO A 127 -3.46 12.75 -11.12
N TYR A 128 -2.75 13.14 -10.06
CA TYR A 128 -2.74 12.36 -8.82
C TYR A 128 -4.12 12.45 -8.16
N LEU A 129 -4.66 11.32 -7.77
CA LEU A 129 -5.88 11.27 -6.96
C LEU A 129 -5.57 10.73 -5.56
N PRO A 130 -6.26 11.25 -4.53
CA PRO A 130 -6.13 10.71 -3.17
C PRO A 130 -6.37 9.21 -3.13
N GLY A 131 -5.51 8.48 -2.44
CA GLY A 131 -5.55 7.02 -2.37
C GLY A 131 -4.83 6.28 -3.50
N ASP A 132 -4.31 6.97 -4.53
CA ASP A 132 -3.40 6.34 -5.50
C ASP A 132 -2.17 5.77 -4.76
N MET A 133 -1.77 4.57 -5.13
CA MET A 133 -0.53 3.95 -4.65
C MET A 133 0.63 4.36 -5.56
N VAL A 134 1.73 4.81 -4.99
CA VAL A 134 2.94 5.18 -5.72
C VAL A 134 4.10 4.26 -5.35
N LEU A 135 4.85 3.80 -6.36
CA LEU A 135 6.11 3.10 -6.20
C LEU A 135 7.22 4.04 -6.70
N LEU A 136 8.14 4.35 -5.81
CA LEU A 136 9.12 5.42 -5.92
C LEU A 136 10.53 4.88 -6.11
N ASP A 137 11.39 5.67 -6.73
CA ASP A 137 12.83 5.42 -6.88
C ASP A 137 13.60 6.38 -5.98
N THR A 138 14.04 5.91 -4.82
CA THR A 138 14.82 6.70 -3.86
C THR A 138 16.33 6.49 -4.05
N PHE A 139 16.72 5.44 -4.77
CA PHE A 139 18.12 5.11 -5.08
C PHE A 139 18.33 5.01 -6.59
N PRO A 140 18.50 6.12 -7.31
CA PRO A 140 18.55 6.15 -8.77
C PRO A 140 19.64 5.27 -9.41
N ASN A 141 20.58 4.78 -8.63
CA ASN A 141 21.61 3.82 -9.05
C ASN A 141 21.20 2.35 -8.91
N LYS A 142 20.01 2.07 -8.38
CA LYS A 142 19.38 0.75 -8.35
C LYS A 142 18.28 0.67 -9.39
N ALA A 143 18.18 -0.46 -10.08
CA ALA A 143 17.09 -0.68 -11.01
C ALA A 143 15.75 -0.92 -10.28
N GLY A 144 14.72 -0.14 -10.63
CA GLY A 144 13.36 -0.34 -10.17
C GLY A 144 12.98 0.44 -8.91
N ALA A 145 11.71 0.37 -8.56
CA ALA A 145 11.19 1.04 -7.38
C ALA A 145 11.67 0.36 -6.10
N ASP A 146 12.03 1.17 -5.11
CA ASP A 146 12.55 0.73 -3.81
C ASP A 146 11.80 1.30 -2.62
N HIS A 147 10.88 2.24 -2.86
CA HIS A 147 10.02 2.84 -1.84
C HIS A 147 8.56 2.89 -2.29
N ALA A 148 7.64 3.03 -1.34
CA ALA A 148 6.22 3.02 -1.63
C ALA A 148 5.44 3.95 -0.70
N GLY A 149 4.29 4.44 -1.18
CA GLY A 149 3.38 5.26 -0.39
C GLY A 149 2.03 5.44 -1.05
N ILE A 150 1.19 6.24 -0.41
CA ILE A 150 -0.18 6.53 -0.83
C ILE A 150 -0.34 8.04 -0.97
N VAL A 151 -0.92 8.46 -2.08
CA VAL A 151 -1.23 9.87 -2.34
C VAL A 151 -2.27 10.36 -1.34
N SER A 152 -1.93 11.43 -0.62
CA SER A 152 -2.83 12.08 0.34
C SER A 152 -3.83 13.02 -0.37
N ASP A 153 -4.85 13.42 0.36
CA ASP A 153 -5.79 14.49 0.03
C ASP A 153 -5.26 15.90 0.38
N ARG A 154 -4.07 15.98 0.99
CA ARG A 154 -3.43 17.24 1.38
C ARG A 154 -2.29 17.59 0.44
N LEU A 155 -2.17 18.90 0.15
CA LEU A 155 -1.04 19.42 -0.61
C LEU A 155 0.14 19.77 0.31
N GLY A 156 1.34 19.50 -0.18
CA GLY A 156 2.57 19.93 0.45
C GLY A 156 2.96 21.38 0.10
N PRO A 157 4.08 21.86 0.67
CA PRO A 157 4.65 23.17 0.32
C PRO A 157 4.97 23.34 -1.16
N SER A 158 5.21 22.24 -1.88
CA SER A 158 5.45 22.23 -3.34
C SER A 158 4.20 22.50 -4.18
N GLY A 159 3.00 22.46 -3.56
CA GLY A 159 1.73 22.48 -4.28
C GLY A 159 1.32 21.11 -4.85
N LEU A 160 2.13 20.06 -4.67
CA LEU A 160 1.80 18.68 -5.03
C LEU A 160 1.20 17.93 -3.83
N PRO A 161 0.45 16.84 -4.07
CA PRO A 161 -0.06 16.01 -2.98
C PRO A 161 1.07 15.45 -2.11
N LEU A 162 0.86 15.42 -0.81
CA LEU A 162 1.71 14.69 0.12
C LEU A 162 1.60 13.18 -0.11
N ILE A 163 2.62 12.45 0.30
CA ILE A 163 2.64 11.00 0.26
C ILE A 163 2.65 10.46 1.68
N VAL A 164 1.63 9.65 2.02
CA VAL A 164 1.63 8.86 3.25
C VAL A 164 2.59 7.70 3.06
N ASN A 165 3.57 7.60 3.94
CA ASN A 165 4.59 6.55 3.88
C ASN A 165 5.27 6.34 5.23
N ASN A 166 6.05 5.27 5.36
CA ASN A 166 7.00 5.06 6.44
C ASN A 166 8.41 5.11 5.83
N TRP A 167 9.12 6.23 6.07
CA TRP A 167 10.28 6.62 5.23
C TRP A 167 11.51 5.75 5.47
N THR A 168 12.11 5.82 6.64
CA THR A 168 13.35 5.11 6.99
C THR A 168 13.58 5.17 8.51
N ASP A 169 14.65 4.56 8.99
CA ASP A 169 15.04 4.58 10.40
C ASP A 169 15.06 6.01 10.95
N GLY A 170 14.52 6.18 12.15
CA GLY A 170 14.38 7.47 12.82
C GLY A 170 13.14 8.27 12.43
N TYR A 171 12.37 7.81 11.45
CA TYR A 171 11.08 8.41 11.09
C TYR A 171 9.91 7.57 11.63
N VAL A 172 8.78 8.22 11.72
CA VAL A 172 7.49 7.55 11.95
C VAL A 172 6.61 7.71 10.72
N GLU A 173 5.69 6.79 10.55
CA GLU A 173 4.72 6.81 9.47
C GLU A 173 3.92 8.11 9.45
N GLY A 174 3.84 8.75 8.29
CA GLY A 174 3.19 10.05 8.13
C GLY A 174 3.20 10.56 6.70
N GLU A 175 2.79 11.82 6.54
CA GLU A 175 2.72 12.53 5.26
C GLU A 175 4.01 13.30 4.98
N MET A 176 4.57 13.14 3.78
CA MET A 176 5.80 13.81 3.33
C MET A 176 5.64 14.38 1.92
N ASP A 177 6.29 15.51 1.64
CA ASP A 177 6.32 16.18 0.33
C ASP A 177 7.44 15.56 -0.55
N LEU A 178 7.19 14.36 -1.07
CA LEU A 178 8.19 13.56 -1.80
C LEU A 178 8.18 13.79 -3.31
N LEU A 179 7.02 14.10 -3.89
CA LEU A 179 6.83 14.17 -5.35
C LEU A 179 7.74 15.18 -6.08
N PRO A 180 8.19 16.29 -5.47
CA PRO A 180 9.11 17.23 -6.15
C PRO A 180 10.50 16.65 -6.40
N THR A 181 10.94 15.70 -5.58
CA THR A 181 12.36 15.25 -5.57
C THR A 181 12.53 13.76 -5.81
N ILE A 182 11.50 12.96 -5.56
CA ILE A 182 11.57 11.51 -5.69
C ILE A 182 10.76 11.05 -6.91
N PRO A 183 11.40 10.41 -7.91
CA PRO A 183 10.72 9.93 -9.09
C PRO A 183 9.66 8.86 -8.78
N VAL A 184 8.47 9.01 -9.35
CA VAL A 184 7.42 7.98 -9.34
C VAL A 184 7.62 7.09 -10.56
N LEU A 185 7.99 5.83 -10.35
CA LEU A 185 8.16 4.85 -11.43
C LEU A 185 6.82 4.22 -11.85
N TYR A 186 5.98 3.89 -10.87
CA TYR A 186 4.67 3.28 -11.11
C TYR A 186 3.62 3.91 -10.20
N ARG A 187 2.41 4.02 -10.71
CA ARG A 187 1.25 4.46 -9.96
C ARG A 187 0.07 3.55 -10.24
N PHE A 188 -0.60 3.12 -9.18
CA PHE A 188 -1.74 2.22 -9.27
C PHE A 188 -2.95 2.79 -8.53
N ARG A 189 -4.11 2.38 -9.00
CA ARG A 189 -5.41 2.73 -8.42
C ARG A 189 -6.24 1.47 -8.26
N VAL A 190 -6.89 1.29 -7.11
CA VAL A 190 -7.86 0.20 -6.97
C VAL A 190 -9.02 0.41 -7.95
N PRO A 191 -9.52 -0.65 -8.61
CA PRO A 191 -10.69 -0.53 -9.47
C PRO A 191 -11.91 -0.13 -8.62
N MET A 192 -12.74 0.74 -9.16
CA MET A 192 -14.03 1.07 -8.55
C MET A 192 -14.97 -0.12 -8.68
N THR A 193 -15.52 -0.57 -7.57
CA THR A 193 -16.53 -1.63 -7.54
C THR A 193 -17.75 -1.16 -6.73
N PRO A 194 -18.97 -1.30 -7.26
CA PRO A 194 -20.17 -1.03 -6.48
C PRO A 194 -20.18 -1.92 -5.22
N ARG A 195 -20.67 -1.37 -4.11
CA ARG A 195 -20.88 -2.16 -2.91
C ARG A 195 -21.81 -3.33 -3.24
N PRO A 196 -21.49 -4.58 -2.86
CA PRO A 196 -22.46 -5.67 -2.96
C PRO A 196 -23.74 -5.29 -2.22
N ALA A 197 -24.90 -5.55 -2.85
CA ALA A 197 -26.17 -5.38 -2.18
C ALA A 197 -26.18 -6.23 -0.88
N PRO A 198 -26.80 -5.73 0.20
CA PRO A 198 -26.88 -6.43 1.48
C PRO A 198 -27.61 -7.79 1.39
#